data_90668e3a5cbf9844483ae828bda905dd
#
_entry.id   90668e3a5cbf9844483ae828bda905dd
#
_cell.length_a   1.000
_cell.length_b   1.000
_cell.length_c   1.000
_cell.angle_alpha   90.00
_cell.angle_beta   90.00
_cell.angle_gamma   90.00
#
_symmetry.space_group_name_H-M   'P 1'
#
loop_
_entity.id
_entity.type
_entity.pdbx_description
1 polymer ?
#
loop_
_entity_poly.entity_id
_entity_poly.type
_entity_poly.pdbx_seq_one_letter_code
_entity_poly.pdbx_strand_id
1 'polypeptide(L)'
;MRLTHRVSSIGAALGISVSALLFSSAAPSNAAATADPCAGKSETYVIKTYTRNFQAVPLRCGTSTWGYRHIVAKHGFDDGQIANTVARGRQSFGFYYTNLNQCPPMTFKVVFNDGALGGTGVRPQGIITAYYQPGHITSIAHTGSTPAC
;
A
#
# COMPACT_ATOMS: atom_id res chain seq x y z
N MET A 1 -65.96 45.95 -41.55
CA MET A 1 -67.14 45.08 -41.75
C MET A 1 -66.92 43.78 -41.00
N ARG A 2 -67.82 43.50 -40.04
CA ARG A 2 -68.14 42.18 -39.36
C ARG A 2 -67.02 41.46 -38.58
N LEU A 3 -67.11 41.49 -37.26
CA LEU A 3 -67.93 40.67 -36.36
C LEU A 3 -67.59 39.17 -36.56
N THR A 4 -67.27 38.38 -35.61
CA THR A 4 -67.79 37.97 -34.29
C THR A 4 -67.06 36.67 -33.92
N HIS A 5 -66.87 36.25 -32.85
CA HIS A 5 -67.41 35.71 -31.58
C HIS A 5 -66.37 34.83 -30.87
N ARG A 6 -66.16 35.08 -29.64
CA ARG A 6 -66.36 34.27 -28.43
C ARG A 6 -66.19 32.75 -28.60
N VAL A 7 -65.38 32.16 -27.76
CA VAL A 7 -65.87 31.35 -26.61
C VAL A 7 -64.74 31.04 -25.63
N SER A 8 -65.02 31.29 -24.38
CA SER A 8 -64.25 30.86 -23.22
C SER A 8 -64.31 29.33 -23.04
N SER A 9 -63.22 28.76 -22.60
CA SER A 9 -63.28 27.49 -21.86
C SER A 9 -62.15 27.43 -20.85
N ILE A 10 -62.55 27.52 -19.58
CA ILE A 10 -61.79 27.27 -18.39
C ILE A 10 -61.64 25.76 -18.27
N GLY A 11 -60.39 25.28 -18.28
CA GLY A 11 -60.07 23.88 -17.98
C GLY A 11 -58.97 23.82 -16.91
N ALA A 12 -59.36 23.70 -15.68
CA ALA A 12 -58.46 23.41 -14.58
C ALA A 12 -58.01 21.93 -14.69
N ALA A 13 -56.74 21.72 -14.98
CA ALA A 13 -56.14 20.38 -14.88
C ALA A 13 -55.16 20.37 -13.70
N LEU A 14 -55.54 19.65 -12.66
CA LEU A 14 -54.69 19.30 -11.53
C LEU A 14 -53.57 18.41 -12.05
N GLY A 15 -52.34 18.96 -12.17
CA GLY A 15 -51.13 18.19 -12.44
C GLY A 15 -50.59 17.52 -11.22
N ILE A 16 -50.74 16.21 -11.11
CA ILE A 16 -50.13 15.37 -10.10
C ILE A 16 -48.64 15.27 -10.45
N SER A 17 -47.78 15.97 -9.68
CA SER A 17 -46.34 15.86 -9.81
C SER A 17 -45.89 14.53 -9.21
N VAL A 18 -45.63 13.54 -10.06
CA VAL A 18 -44.95 12.31 -9.65
C VAL A 18 -43.47 12.61 -9.55
N SER A 19 -42.97 12.84 -8.32
CA SER A 19 -41.55 12.93 -8.05
C SER A 19 -40.94 11.54 -8.18
N ALA A 20 -40.31 11.26 -9.32
CA ALA A 20 -39.50 10.06 -9.51
C ALA A 20 -38.25 10.16 -8.64
N LEU A 21 -38.24 9.45 -7.51
CA LEU A 21 -37.04 9.23 -6.72
C LEU A 21 -36.08 8.35 -7.54
N LEU A 22 -35.09 8.98 -8.13
CA LEU A 22 -33.96 8.29 -8.73
C LEU A 22 -33.12 7.64 -7.61
N PHE A 23 -33.38 6.39 -7.30
CA PHE A 23 -32.49 5.59 -6.51
C PHE A 23 -31.22 5.37 -7.35
N SER A 24 -30.19 6.21 -7.15
CA SER A 24 -28.86 5.93 -7.63
C SER A 24 -28.34 4.70 -6.90
N SER A 25 -28.47 3.55 -7.51
CA SER A 25 -27.79 2.34 -7.08
C SER A 25 -26.29 2.56 -7.25
N ALA A 26 -25.59 2.93 -6.18
CA ALA A 26 -24.13 2.89 -6.16
C ALA A 26 -23.73 1.42 -6.36
N ALA A 27 -23.26 1.09 -7.56
CA ALA A 27 -22.66 -0.20 -7.83
C ALA A 27 -21.48 -0.38 -6.85
N PRO A 28 -21.35 -1.54 -6.18
CA PRO A 28 -20.17 -1.79 -5.37
C PRO A 28 -18.97 -1.71 -6.30
N SER A 29 -18.07 -0.76 -6.02
CA SER A 29 -16.78 -0.72 -6.68
C SER A 29 -16.03 -1.98 -6.27
N ASN A 30 -16.03 -2.99 -7.12
CA ASN A 30 -15.13 -4.12 -7.00
C ASN A 30 -13.71 -3.55 -7.10
N ALA A 31 -13.09 -3.33 -5.93
CA ALA A 31 -11.64 -3.13 -5.91
C ALA A 31 -11.04 -4.38 -6.56
N ALA A 32 -10.52 -4.21 -7.77
CA ALA A 32 -9.85 -5.30 -8.47
C ALA A 32 -8.77 -5.83 -7.54
N ALA A 33 -8.92 -7.09 -7.12
CA ALA A 33 -7.90 -7.76 -6.34
C ALA A 33 -6.61 -7.67 -7.14
N THR A 34 -5.62 -6.98 -6.61
CA THR A 34 -4.32 -6.81 -7.26
C THR A 34 -3.76 -8.23 -7.46
N ALA A 35 -3.57 -8.62 -8.71
CA ALA A 35 -3.07 -9.95 -9.04
C ALA A 35 -1.74 -10.18 -8.31
N ASP A 36 -1.56 -11.38 -7.72
CA ASP A 36 -0.30 -11.73 -7.06
C ASP A 36 0.86 -11.67 -8.07
N PRO A 37 1.83 -10.74 -7.91
CA PRO A 37 2.94 -10.59 -8.85
C PRO A 37 3.85 -11.81 -8.90
N CYS A 38 3.72 -12.72 -7.94
CA CYS A 38 4.50 -13.94 -7.82
C CYS A 38 3.77 -15.20 -8.30
N ALA A 39 2.53 -15.06 -8.79
CA ALA A 39 1.80 -16.21 -9.32
C ALA A 39 2.58 -16.89 -10.46
N GLY A 40 2.87 -18.18 -10.33
CA GLY A 40 3.64 -18.96 -11.33
C GLY A 40 5.11 -18.57 -11.48
N LYS A 41 5.67 -17.70 -10.61
CA LYS A 41 7.08 -17.29 -10.65
C LYS A 41 7.92 -18.09 -9.66
N SER A 42 9.21 -18.27 -10.02
CA SER A 42 10.19 -18.86 -9.11
C SER A 42 10.44 -17.96 -7.88
N GLU A 43 10.99 -18.52 -6.83
CA GLU A 43 11.40 -17.76 -5.64
C GLU A 43 12.45 -16.69 -5.93
N THR A 44 13.29 -16.91 -6.93
CA THR A 44 14.38 -15.98 -7.32
C THR A 44 13.90 -14.83 -8.21
N TYR A 45 12.67 -14.89 -8.72
CA TYR A 45 12.14 -13.85 -9.61
C TYR A 45 12.04 -12.51 -8.89
N VAL A 46 12.63 -11.45 -9.46
CA VAL A 46 12.61 -10.09 -8.92
C VAL A 46 11.32 -9.42 -9.34
N ILE A 47 10.48 -9.06 -8.35
CA ILE A 47 9.24 -8.32 -8.60
C ILE A 47 9.45 -6.80 -8.57
N LYS A 48 10.45 -6.36 -7.80
CA LYS A 48 10.79 -4.95 -7.66
C LYS A 48 12.24 -4.77 -7.20
N THR A 49 12.83 -3.65 -7.59
CA THR A 49 14.15 -3.24 -7.10
C THR A 49 14.02 -1.86 -6.46
N TYR A 50 14.42 -1.75 -5.22
CA TYR A 50 14.59 -0.48 -4.52
C TYR A 50 16.04 -0.01 -4.65
N THR A 51 16.29 1.27 -4.40
CA THR A 51 17.62 1.83 -4.53
C THR A 51 18.04 2.57 -3.28
N ARG A 52 19.26 2.32 -2.83
CA ARG A 52 19.93 3.06 -1.77
C ARG A 52 21.34 3.43 -2.23
N ASN A 53 21.65 4.73 -2.27
CA ASN A 53 23.00 5.21 -2.67
C ASN A 53 23.54 4.50 -3.92
N PHE A 54 22.72 4.41 -4.97
CA PHE A 54 23.00 3.69 -6.23
C PHE A 54 23.09 2.17 -6.12
N GLN A 55 22.97 1.60 -4.93
CA GLN A 55 22.94 0.16 -4.75
C GLN A 55 21.52 -0.38 -4.96
N ALA A 56 21.40 -1.41 -5.77
CA ALA A 56 20.12 -2.11 -6.00
C ALA A 56 19.81 -3.07 -4.86
N VAL A 57 18.61 -2.97 -4.30
CA VAL A 57 18.09 -3.84 -3.24
C VAL A 57 16.86 -4.56 -3.78
N PRO A 58 17.00 -5.76 -4.35
CA PRO A 58 15.90 -6.45 -4.99
C PRO A 58 14.93 -7.03 -3.96
N LEU A 59 13.63 -6.97 -4.28
CA LEU A 59 12.59 -7.77 -3.66
C LEU A 59 12.23 -8.90 -4.62
N ARG A 60 12.43 -10.12 -4.18
CA ARG A 60 12.12 -11.33 -4.94
C ARG A 60 10.83 -11.96 -4.45
N CYS A 61 10.26 -12.84 -5.25
CA CYS A 61 9.08 -13.59 -4.84
C CYS A 61 9.30 -14.35 -3.53
N GLY A 62 10.46 -14.95 -3.37
CA GLY A 62 10.80 -15.69 -2.16
C GLY A 62 9.89 -16.88 -1.89
N THR A 63 9.89 -17.31 -0.63
CA THR A 63 9.13 -18.46 -0.10
C THR A 63 8.23 -18.03 1.05
N SER A 64 7.74 -18.98 1.84
CA SER A 64 7.04 -18.70 3.09
C SER A 64 7.93 -18.12 4.21
N THR A 65 9.26 -18.18 4.03
CA THR A 65 10.25 -17.75 5.04
C THR A 65 11.02 -16.49 4.68
N TRP A 66 10.97 -16.04 3.43
CA TRP A 66 11.64 -14.84 2.98
C TRP A 66 11.00 -14.25 1.71
N GLY A 67 11.27 -12.97 1.42
CA GLY A 67 10.83 -12.27 0.23
C GLY A 67 9.37 -11.86 0.28
N TYR A 68 8.82 -11.50 -0.89
CA TYR A 68 7.47 -10.95 -1.03
C TYR A 68 6.38 -11.85 -0.43
N ARG A 69 6.40 -13.16 -0.76
CA ARG A 69 5.41 -14.12 -0.24
C ARG A 69 5.39 -14.19 1.29
N HIS A 70 6.57 -14.14 1.91
CA HIS A 70 6.69 -14.09 3.36
C HIS A 70 6.12 -12.80 3.94
N ILE A 71 6.50 -11.65 3.35
CA ILE A 71 6.05 -10.33 3.82
C ILE A 71 4.52 -10.25 3.76
N VAL A 72 3.91 -10.60 2.62
CA VAL A 72 2.46 -10.57 2.45
C VAL A 72 1.75 -11.48 3.46
N ALA A 73 2.24 -12.70 3.61
CA ALA A 73 1.58 -13.69 4.47
C ALA A 73 1.69 -13.39 5.97
N LYS A 74 2.76 -12.72 6.42
CA LYS A 74 3.07 -12.53 7.84
C LYS A 74 2.89 -11.11 8.35
N HIS A 75 3.12 -10.10 7.50
CA HIS A 75 3.28 -8.73 7.96
C HIS A 75 2.40 -7.72 7.20
N GLY A 76 1.83 -8.12 6.07
CA GLY A 76 1.24 -7.19 5.11
C GLY A 76 2.32 -6.48 4.27
N PHE A 77 1.96 -6.14 3.03
CA PHE A 77 2.90 -5.51 2.10
C PHE A 77 2.64 -4.01 2.00
N ASP A 78 3.61 -3.22 2.46
CA ASP A 78 3.61 -1.76 2.35
C ASP A 78 4.78 -1.31 1.46
N ASP A 79 4.50 -1.22 0.16
CA ASP A 79 5.50 -0.86 -0.85
C ASP A 79 6.11 0.53 -0.60
N GLY A 80 5.27 1.50 -0.24
CA GLY A 80 5.70 2.87 0.01
C GLY A 80 6.65 2.97 1.20
N GLN A 81 6.32 2.26 2.28
CA GLN A 81 7.14 2.26 3.47
C GLN A 81 8.45 1.49 3.28
N ILE A 82 8.43 0.39 2.51
CA ILE A 82 9.66 -0.32 2.13
C ILE A 82 10.57 0.62 1.32
N ALA A 83 10.03 1.27 0.28
CA ALA A 83 10.78 2.19 -0.57
C ALA A 83 11.41 3.34 0.23
N ASN A 84 10.63 3.99 1.09
CA ASN A 84 11.11 5.08 1.94
C ASN A 84 12.21 4.60 2.91
N THR A 85 12.01 3.45 3.56
CA THR A 85 12.96 2.92 4.54
C THR A 85 14.26 2.46 3.89
N VAL A 86 14.21 1.82 2.73
CA VAL A 86 15.43 1.47 1.99
C VAL A 86 16.16 2.74 1.56
N ALA A 87 15.47 3.72 0.99
CA ALA A 87 16.12 4.92 0.43
C ALA A 87 16.70 5.85 1.51
N ARG A 88 15.97 6.08 2.60
CA ARG A 88 16.23 7.15 3.58
C ARG A 88 16.38 6.67 5.02
N GLY A 89 15.98 5.45 5.34
CA GLY A 89 16.06 4.90 6.68
C GLY A 89 17.49 4.82 7.21
N ARG A 90 17.64 4.68 8.51
CA ARG A 90 18.92 4.37 9.12
C ARG A 90 19.29 2.93 8.78
N GLN A 91 20.60 2.68 8.68
CA GLN A 91 21.13 1.35 8.43
C GLN A 91 21.79 0.81 9.68
N SER A 92 21.53 -0.45 9.97
CA SER A 92 22.26 -1.26 10.92
C SER A 92 22.66 -2.56 10.23
N PHE A 93 23.45 -3.39 10.89
CA PHE A 93 23.90 -4.64 10.30
C PHE A 93 22.70 -5.53 9.87
N GLY A 94 22.59 -5.77 8.56
CA GLY A 94 21.56 -6.64 7.99
C GLY A 94 20.15 -6.04 7.86
N PHE A 95 19.92 -4.76 8.22
CA PHE A 95 18.61 -4.14 8.07
C PHE A 95 18.65 -2.60 7.92
N TYR A 96 17.61 -2.06 7.28
CA TYR A 96 17.24 -0.65 7.29
C TYR A 96 16.06 -0.43 8.22
N TYR A 97 15.95 0.77 8.84
CA TYR A 97 14.82 1.10 9.69
C TYR A 97 14.46 2.59 9.66
N THR A 98 13.19 2.86 9.86
CA THR A 98 12.63 4.20 10.01
C THR A 98 11.78 4.25 11.27
N ASN A 99 12.15 5.10 12.22
CA ASN A 99 11.30 5.40 13.36
C ASN A 99 10.15 6.30 12.91
N LEU A 100 8.92 5.93 13.22
CA LEU A 100 7.73 6.63 12.81
C LEU A 100 7.26 7.58 13.90
N ASN A 101 6.95 8.83 13.53
CA ASN A 101 6.43 9.83 14.45
C ASN A 101 4.93 9.61 14.65
N GLN A 102 4.58 8.59 15.44
CA GLN A 102 3.20 8.24 15.78
C GLN A 102 3.11 7.77 17.23
N CYS A 103 1.89 7.73 17.78
CA CYS A 103 1.56 7.19 19.10
C CYS A 103 0.62 5.99 18.97
N PRO A 104 0.99 4.82 19.52
CA PRO A 104 2.26 4.54 20.17
C PRO A 104 3.45 4.55 19.20
N PRO A 105 4.70 4.78 19.68
CA PRO A 105 5.87 4.80 18.82
C PRO A 105 6.07 3.46 18.13
N MET A 106 6.42 3.53 16.86
CA MET A 106 6.64 2.36 16.00
C MET A 106 7.93 2.54 15.19
N THR A 107 8.50 1.43 14.78
CA THR A 107 9.59 1.40 13.80
C THR A 107 9.19 0.50 12.64
N PHE A 108 9.42 0.95 11.42
CA PHE A 108 9.38 0.08 10.26
C PHE A 108 10.78 -0.46 9.98
N LYS A 109 10.91 -1.75 9.81
CA LYS A 109 12.18 -2.46 9.61
C LYS A 109 12.16 -3.25 8.32
N VAL A 110 13.23 -3.14 7.54
CA VAL A 110 13.47 -3.92 6.32
C VAL A 110 14.76 -4.71 6.50
N VAL A 111 14.65 -6.01 6.62
CA VAL A 111 15.79 -6.93 6.73
C VAL A 111 16.24 -7.34 5.33
N PHE A 112 17.52 -7.28 5.06
CA PHE A 112 18.09 -7.64 3.76
C PHE A 112 19.36 -8.48 3.90
N ASN A 113 19.71 -9.18 2.83
CA ASN A 113 20.92 -9.95 2.72
C ASN A 113 21.64 -9.62 1.41
N ASP A 114 22.86 -9.06 1.52
CA ASP A 114 23.74 -8.77 0.40
C ASP A 114 24.48 -10.02 -0.11
N GLY A 115 24.42 -11.09 0.68
CA GLY A 115 24.98 -12.39 0.34
C GLY A 115 24.18 -13.13 -0.72
N ALA A 116 24.70 -14.28 -1.12
CA ALA A 116 24.00 -15.18 -2.01
C ALA A 116 22.83 -15.88 -1.31
N LEU A 117 21.75 -16.10 -2.06
CA LEU A 117 20.73 -17.07 -1.67
C LEU A 117 21.36 -18.48 -1.70
N GLY A 118 21.35 -19.17 -0.58
CA GLY A 118 22.01 -20.45 -0.41
C GLY A 118 21.66 -21.45 -1.51
N GLY A 119 22.67 -22.07 -2.11
CA GLY A 119 22.49 -23.14 -3.13
C GLY A 119 22.08 -22.69 -4.53
N THR A 120 21.70 -21.42 -4.74
CA THR A 120 21.19 -20.96 -6.05
C THR A 120 22.17 -20.13 -6.87
N GLY A 121 23.24 -19.62 -6.23
CA GLY A 121 24.18 -18.68 -6.86
C GLY A 121 23.61 -17.26 -7.08
N VAL A 122 22.34 -17.03 -6.76
CA VAL A 122 21.68 -15.73 -6.93
C VAL A 122 22.17 -14.73 -5.89
N ARG A 123 22.71 -13.61 -6.34
CA ARG A 123 23.27 -12.56 -5.47
C ARG A 123 22.93 -11.16 -5.96
N PRO A 124 22.53 -10.20 -5.08
CA PRO A 124 22.18 -10.43 -3.68
C PRO A 124 20.86 -11.20 -3.53
N GLN A 125 20.63 -11.86 -2.38
CA GLN A 125 19.32 -12.41 -2.05
C GLN A 125 18.29 -11.29 -1.99
N GLY A 126 18.66 -10.14 -1.39
CA GLY A 126 17.84 -8.95 -1.32
C GLY A 126 17.00 -8.89 -0.06
N ILE A 127 15.78 -8.36 -0.15
CA ILE A 127 14.90 -8.19 1.00
C ILE A 127 14.39 -9.55 1.48
N ILE A 128 14.65 -9.82 2.76
CA ILE A 128 14.22 -11.03 3.47
C ILE A 128 12.82 -10.83 4.03
N THR A 129 12.62 -9.73 4.77
CA THR A 129 11.34 -9.39 5.38
C THR A 129 11.22 -7.89 5.61
N ALA A 130 9.99 -7.41 5.76
CA ALA A 130 9.68 -6.04 6.14
C ALA A 130 8.45 -6.02 7.05
N TYR A 131 8.51 -5.28 8.15
CA TYR A 131 7.45 -5.27 9.14
C TYR A 131 7.48 -4.05 10.06
N TYR A 132 6.35 -3.78 10.69
CA TYR A 132 6.23 -2.82 11.77
C TYR A 132 6.53 -3.51 13.12
N GLN A 133 7.30 -2.84 13.97
CA GLN A 133 7.54 -3.26 15.34
C GLN A 133 7.26 -2.13 16.33
N PRO A 134 6.75 -2.42 17.54
CA PRO A 134 6.58 -1.43 18.60
C PRO A 134 7.88 -0.79 19.03
N GLY A 135 7.82 0.48 19.44
CA GLY A 135 8.95 1.25 19.93
C GLY A 135 9.86 1.81 18.84
N HIS A 136 10.80 2.65 19.26
CA HIS A 136 11.83 3.19 18.40
C HIS A 136 13.14 2.41 18.61
N ILE A 137 13.84 2.14 17.50
CA ILE A 137 15.22 1.68 17.56
C ILE A 137 16.07 2.89 17.87
N THR A 138 16.67 2.90 19.07
CA THR A 138 17.68 3.87 19.46
C THR A 138 19.05 3.29 19.14
N SER A 139 19.87 4.02 18.39
CA SER A 139 21.30 3.66 18.31
C SER A 139 21.88 3.85 19.70
N ILE A 140 22.76 2.92 20.13
CA ILE A 140 23.31 2.80 21.50
C ILE A 140 24.03 4.08 22.01
N ALA A 141 24.10 5.13 21.23
CA ALA A 141 24.87 6.33 21.55
C ALA A 141 24.06 7.56 22.01
N HIS A 142 22.73 7.52 22.04
CA HIS A 142 21.95 8.68 22.49
C HIS A 142 20.80 8.22 23.40
N THR A 143 20.92 8.51 24.68
CA THR A 143 19.83 8.58 25.64
C THR A 143 18.90 9.74 25.26
N GLY A 144 18.24 9.62 24.11
CA GLY A 144 17.21 10.52 23.67
C GLY A 144 15.87 10.00 24.17
N SER A 145 15.15 10.83 24.91
CA SER A 145 13.82 10.57 25.41
C SER A 145 12.94 9.97 24.31
N THR A 146 12.40 8.80 24.58
CA THR A 146 11.26 8.25 23.83
C THR A 146 10.18 9.31 23.84
N PRO A 147 9.58 9.69 22.69
CA PRO A 147 8.45 10.61 22.73
C PRO A 147 7.38 10.01 23.63
N ALA A 148 7.02 10.75 24.68
CA ALA A 148 5.90 10.37 25.53
C ALA A 148 4.61 10.50 24.68
N CYS A 149 3.83 9.45 24.64
CA CYS A 149 2.49 9.47 24.09
C CYS A 149 1.47 9.99 25.12
#